data_5622cdfd01385b0670ea6c8ce83399c7
#
_entry.id   5622cdfd01385b0670ea6c8ce83399c7
#
_cell.length_a   1.000
_cell.length_b   1.000
_cell.length_c   1.000
_cell.angle_alpha   90.00
_cell.angle_beta   90.00
_cell.angle_gamma   90.00
#
_symmetry.space_group_name_H-M   'P 1'
#
loop_
_entity.id
_entity.type
_entity.pdbx_description
1 polymer ?
#
loop_
_entity_poly.entity_id
_entity_poly.type
_entity_poly.pdbx_seq_one_letter_code
_entity_poly.pdbx_strand_id
1 'polypeptide(L)'
;MTQWIAAIARGHNSGICLLKDGELVFSIEEERLSRKKYDGGPLASMIKILDYTDTLDYLVVAHTQPLDQAGSNDFTGEPIYVALARKLGLIDRKEDIYKHPQVIDYSHIHHKLHSSCAFFRSGFESAVSVIVDGAGTFIPMEIDREQEMTWELETIIKCEYPDKFKTLYKHQGGRGPWGAVRIEKFVSDREGEEGTHELILDDSAGIVKAYEAVTQYCGWAPIEAGKTMGLFPYGKENNEIPDIYTNYDGRSDWATTNRDIIVPTYPNGAVVNKGRFLEIREPMDTNGIKDLTKLDNRRDMAYAIQTESQSMVLDLIFKAVEMSGEKNVVLSGGYGLNCVANYWYLPQLKEKGINLFVEPVSNDAGTAIGAAYWHYQKTSKNMKVHPVMKDLYYGPKHEYDPEYITCLLYTSDAADE
;
A
#
# COMPACT_ATOMS: atom_id res chain seq x y z
N MET A 1 -30.64 8.02 12.15
CA MET A 1 -30.70 7.46 10.79
C MET A 1 -29.45 6.61 10.63
N THR A 2 -29.56 5.46 9.97
CA THR A 2 -28.42 4.59 9.65
C THR A 2 -27.59 5.25 8.57
N GLN A 3 -26.25 5.32 8.76
CA GLN A 3 -25.32 5.89 7.81
C GLN A 3 -24.59 4.77 7.03
N TRP A 4 -24.62 4.86 5.71
CA TRP A 4 -23.90 3.95 4.82
C TRP A 4 -22.79 4.68 4.07
N ILE A 5 -21.57 4.19 4.23
CA ILE A 5 -20.38 4.71 3.54
C ILE A 5 -19.78 3.57 2.73
N ALA A 6 -19.77 3.68 1.41
CA ALA A 6 -18.98 2.82 0.56
C ALA A 6 -17.67 3.52 0.19
N ALA A 7 -16.57 2.80 0.24
CA ALA A 7 -15.30 3.29 -0.25
C ALA A 7 -14.72 2.32 -1.30
N ILE A 8 -14.13 2.87 -2.35
CA ILE A 8 -13.49 2.12 -3.44
C ILE A 8 -12.01 2.43 -3.50
N ALA A 9 -11.18 1.41 -3.64
CA ALA A 9 -9.80 1.53 -4.04
C ALA A 9 -9.69 1.25 -5.55
N ARG A 10 -8.94 2.09 -6.25
CA ARG A 10 -8.65 1.98 -7.68
C ARG A 10 -7.19 1.58 -7.85
N GLY A 11 -6.86 0.94 -8.96
CA GLY A 11 -5.50 0.49 -9.23
C GLY A 11 -5.39 -1.03 -9.24
N HIS A 12 -4.17 -1.53 -9.18
CA HIS A 12 -3.87 -2.95 -9.34
C HIS A 12 -4.40 -3.88 -8.24
N ASN A 13 -4.84 -3.35 -7.11
CA ASN A 13 -5.53 -4.07 -6.05
C ASN A 13 -6.86 -3.40 -5.76
N SER A 14 -7.72 -3.33 -6.79
CA SER A 14 -9.00 -2.68 -6.60
C SER A 14 -9.91 -3.48 -5.69
N GLY A 15 -10.74 -2.77 -4.96
CA GLY A 15 -11.67 -3.38 -4.01
C GLY A 15 -12.64 -2.36 -3.44
N ILE A 16 -13.54 -2.87 -2.62
CA ILE A 16 -14.56 -2.08 -1.98
C ILE A 16 -14.62 -2.37 -0.49
N CYS A 17 -15.01 -1.36 0.26
CA CYS A 17 -15.38 -1.44 1.67
C CYS A 17 -16.74 -0.80 1.88
N LEU A 18 -17.58 -1.39 2.70
CA LEU A 18 -18.88 -0.85 3.11
C LEU A 18 -18.96 -0.77 4.63
N LEU A 19 -19.13 0.44 5.15
CA LEU A 19 -19.43 0.69 6.55
C LEU A 19 -20.92 0.97 6.77
N LYS A 20 -21.44 0.45 7.87
CA LYS A 20 -22.74 0.79 8.41
C LYS A 20 -22.56 1.36 9.82
N ASP A 21 -22.92 2.63 10.03
CA ASP A 21 -22.77 3.30 11.33
C ASP A 21 -21.35 3.16 11.94
N GLY A 22 -20.32 3.15 11.07
CA GLY A 22 -18.92 2.98 11.46
C GLY A 22 -18.46 1.54 11.66
N GLU A 23 -19.30 0.55 11.46
CA GLU A 23 -18.93 -0.86 11.50
C GLU A 23 -18.67 -1.40 10.09
N LEU A 24 -17.56 -2.12 9.91
CA LEU A 24 -17.22 -2.78 8.66
C LEU A 24 -18.11 -3.99 8.45
N VAL A 25 -19.01 -3.92 7.46
CA VAL A 25 -19.99 -4.97 7.16
C VAL A 25 -19.66 -5.79 5.91
N PHE A 26 -18.90 -5.20 4.98
CA PHE A 26 -18.48 -5.85 3.76
C PHE A 26 -17.18 -5.28 3.23
N SER A 27 -16.28 -6.14 2.76
CA SER A 27 -15.11 -5.74 2.00
C SER A 27 -14.66 -6.89 1.10
N ILE A 28 -14.32 -6.58 -0.14
CA ILE A 28 -13.85 -7.57 -1.11
C ILE A 28 -12.96 -6.91 -2.17
N GLU A 29 -11.91 -7.61 -2.57
CA GLU A 29 -11.14 -7.24 -3.76
C GLU A 29 -11.86 -7.68 -5.03
N GLU A 30 -11.80 -6.87 -6.08
CA GLU A 30 -12.45 -7.14 -7.36
C GLU A 30 -12.00 -8.47 -7.98
N GLU A 31 -10.72 -8.82 -7.84
CA GLU A 31 -10.17 -10.06 -8.36
C GLU A 31 -10.85 -11.33 -7.84
N ARG A 32 -11.49 -11.26 -6.66
CA ARG A 32 -12.24 -12.39 -6.09
C ARG A 32 -13.53 -12.66 -6.85
N LEU A 33 -14.12 -11.62 -7.44
CA LEU A 33 -15.35 -11.70 -8.24
C LEU A 33 -15.03 -11.88 -9.73
N SER A 34 -14.15 -11.07 -10.29
CA SER A 34 -13.79 -11.11 -11.71
C SER A 34 -12.93 -12.31 -12.10
N ARG A 35 -12.29 -12.99 -11.13
CA ARG A 35 -11.31 -14.07 -11.32
C ARG A 35 -10.07 -13.65 -12.13
N LYS A 36 -9.85 -12.36 -12.24
CA LYS A 36 -8.69 -11.78 -12.91
C LYS A 36 -7.76 -11.17 -11.87
N LYS A 37 -6.58 -11.77 -11.71
CA LYS A 37 -5.59 -11.30 -10.73
C LYS A 37 -5.15 -9.87 -11.04
N TYR A 38 -5.05 -9.04 -9.99
CA TYR A 38 -4.72 -7.62 -10.09
C TYR A 38 -5.72 -6.80 -10.93
N ASP A 39 -7.01 -7.15 -10.87
CA ASP A 39 -8.04 -6.38 -11.57
C ASP A 39 -8.18 -4.97 -10.98
N GLY A 40 -8.04 -3.97 -11.86
CA GLY A 40 -7.95 -2.56 -11.48
C GLY A 40 -9.28 -1.81 -11.40
N GLY A 41 -10.41 -2.46 -11.65
CA GLY A 41 -11.70 -1.78 -11.72
C GLY A 41 -12.75 -2.38 -10.79
N PRO A 42 -13.17 -1.74 -9.68
CA PRO A 42 -14.09 -2.30 -8.68
C PRO A 42 -15.55 -2.32 -9.17
N LEU A 43 -15.83 -2.83 -10.36
CA LEU A 43 -17.16 -2.78 -10.98
C LEU A 43 -18.10 -3.85 -10.45
N ALA A 44 -17.64 -5.11 -10.39
CA ALA A 44 -18.46 -6.21 -9.89
C ALA A 44 -18.65 -6.10 -8.37
N SER A 45 -17.61 -5.66 -7.66
CA SER A 45 -17.69 -5.42 -6.21
C SER A 45 -18.68 -4.30 -5.86
N MET A 46 -18.77 -3.24 -6.67
CA MET A 46 -19.77 -2.18 -6.47
C MET A 46 -21.22 -2.69 -6.62
N ILE A 47 -21.47 -3.61 -7.53
CA ILE A 47 -22.79 -4.22 -7.67
C ILE A 47 -23.18 -5.00 -6.40
N LYS A 48 -22.21 -5.58 -5.71
CA LYS A 48 -22.42 -6.30 -4.46
C LYS A 48 -22.88 -5.42 -3.29
N ILE A 49 -22.77 -4.10 -3.38
CA ILE A 49 -23.34 -3.18 -2.37
C ILE A 49 -24.85 -3.38 -2.26
N LEU A 50 -25.53 -3.66 -3.39
CA LEU A 50 -26.98 -3.88 -3.44
C LEU A 50 -27.46 -5.08 -2.61
N ASP A 51 -26.56 -6.01 -2.26
CA ASP A 51 -26.88 -7.11 -1.33
C ASP A 51 -27.05 -6.61 0.12
N TYR A 52 -26.66 -5.35 0.43
CA TYR A 52 -26.65 -4.76 1.77
C TYR A 52 -27.52 -3.51 1.90
N THR A 53 -27.53 -2.65 0.87
CA THR A 53 -28.27 -1.38 0.88
C THR A 53 -28.56 -0.90 -0.54
N ASP A 54 -29.69 -0.20 -0.70
CA ASP A 54 -30.10 0.41 -1.96
C ASP A 54 -29.57 1.84 -2.13
N THR A 55 -29.04 2.45 -1.05
CA THR A 55 -28.58 3.84 -1.05
C THR A 55 -27.32 4.02 -0.20
N LEU A 56 -26.50 5.00 -0.55
CA LEU A 56 -25.33 5.43 0.19
C LEU A 56 -25.46 6.88 0.63
N ASP A 57 -24.97 7.19 1.84
CA ASP A 57 -24.75 8.57 2.24
C ASP A 57 -23.50 9.14 1.55
N TYR A 58 -22.46 8.31 1.42
CA TYR A 58 -21.20 8.69 0.79
C TYR A 58 -20.59 7.55 -0.04
N LEU A 59 -20.06 7.92 -1.20
CA LEU A 59 -19.13 7.14 -2.00
C LEU A 59 -17.75 7.78 -1.88
N VAL A 60 -16.82 7.09 -1.25
CA VAL A 60 -15.46 7.58 -1.00
C VAL A 60 -14.49 6.91 -1.96
N VAL A 61 -13.55 7.67 -2.51
CA VAL A 61 -12.57 7.15 -3.47
C VAL A 61 -11.16 7.26 -2.91
N ALA A 62 -10.45 6.14 -2.92
CA ALA A 62 -9.04 6.03 -2.60
C ALA A 62 -8.23 5.73 -3.87
N HIS A 63 -7.20 6.48 -4.11
CA HIS A 63 -6.23 6.31 -5.20
C HIS A 63 -4.97 7.12 -4.90
N THR A 64 -4.01 7.11 -5.80
CA THR A 64 -2.80 7.95 -5.75
C THR A 64 -2.92 9.23 -6.61
N GLN A 65 -3.96 9.32 -7.42
CA GLN A 65 -4.25 10.44 -8.33
C GLN A 65 -5.73 10.83 -8.27
N PRO A 66 -6.06 12.13 -8.44
CA PRO A 66 -7.43 12.60 -8.46
C PRO A 66 -8.32 11.89 -9.49
N LEU A 67 -9.62 11.84 -9.21
CA LEU A 67 -10.62 11.19 -10.07
C LEU A 67 -10.61 11.72 -11.51
N ASP A 68 -10.47 13.02 -11.68
CA ASP A 68 -10.45 13.69 -12.98
C ASP A 68 -9.18 13.43 -13.79
N GLN A 69 -8.10 13.01 -13.13
CA GLN A 69 -6.80 12.74 -13.76
C GLN A 69 -6.54 11.25 -14.01
N ALA A 70 -7.29 10.37 -13.39
CA ALA A 70 -6.98 8.94 -13.38
C ALA A 70 -7.44 8.16 -14.62
N GLY A 71 -7.93 8.81 -15.67
CA GLY A 71 -8.15 8.21 -17.01
C GLY A 71 -9.24 7.14 -17.10
N SER A 72 -10.08 6.97 -16.07
CA SER A 72 -11.16 5.98 -16.04
C SER A 72 -12.53 6.64 -16.15
N ASN A 73 -12.70 7.47 -17.17
CA ASN A 73 -13.95 8.17 -17.43
C ASN A 73 -14.79 7.42 -18.48
N ASP A 74 -16.11 7.57 -18.40
CA ASP A 74 -16.99 7.15 -19.47
C ASP A 74 -16.91 8.13 -20.66
N PHE A 75 -17.64 7.85 -21.73
CA PHE A 75 -17.64 8.71 -22.92
C PHE A 75 -18.23 10.11 -22.68
N THR A 76 -18.89 10.35 -21.57
CA THR A 76 -19.37 11.69 -21.17
C THR A 76 -18.36 12.48 -20.35
N GLY A 77 -17.24 11.85 -19.95
CA GLY A 77 -16.22 12.41 -19.09
C GLY A 77 -16.48 12.20 -17.59
N GLU A 78 -17.58 11.55 -17.22
CA GLU A 78 -17.87 11.19 -15.82
C GLU A 78 -16.98 10.02 -15.36
N PRO A 79 -16.38 10.05 -14.17
CA PRO A 79 -15.66 8.92 -13.62
C PRO A 79 -16.56 7.67 -13.58
N ILE A 80 -16.08 6.57 -14.15
CA ILE A 80 -16.90 5.38 -14.40
C ILE A 80 -17.54 4.81 -13.12
N TYR A 81 -16.87 4.94 -11.98
CA TYR A 81 -17.37 4.45 -10.69
C TYR A 81 -18.52 5.31 -10.17
N VAL A 82 -18.43 6.64 -10.38
CA VAL A 82 -19.52 7.58 -10.04
C VAL A 82 -20.71 7.32 -10.93
N ALA A 83 -20.48 7.19 -12.25
CA ALA A 83 -21.51 6.86 -13.21
C ALA A 83 -22.22 5.54 -12.86
N LEU A 84 -21.48 4.51 -12.47
CA LEU A 84 -22.03 3.22 -12.07
C LEU A 84 -22.86 3.35 -10.78
N ALA A 85 -22.33 3.98 -9.72
CA ALA A 85 -23.07 4.18 -8.47
C ALA A 85 -24.39 4.93 -8.69
N ARG A 86 -24.37 5.97 -9.52
CA ARG A 86 -25.56 6.74 -9.89
C ARG A 86 -26.55 5.90 -10.72
N LYS A 87 -26.08 5.10 -11.66
CA LYS A 87 -26.93 4.22 -12.48
C LYS A 87 -27.57 3.10 -11.65
N LEU A 88 -26.87 2.61 -10.64
CA LEU A 88 -27.39 1.62 -9.69
C LEU A 88 -28.37 2.22 -8.68
N GLY A 89 -28.48 3.56 -8.61
CA GLY A 89 -29.34 4.25 -7.64
C GLY A 89 -28.72 4.39 -6.26
N LEU A 90 -27.44 4.00 -6.09
CA LEU A 90 -26.73 4.06 -4.81
C LEU A 90 -26.48 5.49 -4.35
N ILE A 91 -26.31 6.41 -5.28
CA ILE A 91 -26.18 7.86 -5.03
C ILE A 91 -27.14 8.66 -5.92
N ASP A 92 -27.46 9.88 -5.50
CA ASP A 92 -28.41 10.73 -6.20
C ASP A 92 -27.97 11.08 -7.63
N ARG A 93 -28.94 11.34 -8.48
CA ARG A 93 -28.70 11.90 -9.82
C ARG A 93 -28.44 13.39 -9.70
N LYS A 94 -27.32 13.85 -10.25
CA LYS A 94 -26.97 15.27 -10.31
C LYS A 94 -26.54 15.68 -11.72
N GLU A 95 -26.72 16.98 -12.02
CA GLU A 95 -26.34 17.55 -13.31
C GLU A 95 -24.82 17.74 -13.41
N ASP A 96 -24.17 18.14 -12.30
CA ASP A 96 -22.71 18.31 -12.24
C ASP A 96 -22.03 16.98 -11.88
N ILE A 97 -21.40 16.35 -12.87
CA ILE A 97 -20.70 15.09 -12.77
C ILE A 97 -19.36 15.17 -12.00
N TYR A 98 -18.77 16.38 -11.89
CA TYR A 98 -17.48 16.61 -11.25
C TYR A 98 -17.58 17.00 -9.76
N LYS A 99 -18.75 17.44 -9.33
CA LYS A 99 -18.99 17.93 -7.96
C LYS A 99 -20.20 17.28 -7.31
N HIS A 100 -20.19 15.96 -7.24
CA HIS A 100 -21.27 15.23 -6.59
C HIS A 100 -21.07 15.28 -5.06
N PRO A 101 -22.04 15.80 -4.26
CA PRO A 101 -21.86 16.01 -2.82
C PRO A 101 -21.73 14.72 -2.01
N GLN A 102 -22.18 13.59 -2.55
CA GLN A 102 -22.01 12.28 -1.92
C GLN A 102 -20.71 11.59 -2.32
N VAL A 103 -19.92 12.17 -3.26
CA VAL A 103 -18.65 11.60 -3.73
C VAL A 103 -17.50 12.37 -3.12
N ILE A 104 -16.65 11.66 -2.38
CA ILE A 104 -15.50 12.21 -1.68
C ILE A 104 -14.22 11.60 -2.24
N ASP A 105 -13.34 12.41 -2.78
CA ASP A 105 -12.04 11.97 -3.31
C ASP A 105 -10.93 12.22 -2.28
N TYR A 106 -10.33 11.14 -1.79
CA TYR A 106 -9.19 11.16 -0.87
C TYR A 106 -7.87 10.71 -1.52
N SER A 107 -7.77 10.77 -2.84
CA SER A 107 -6.53 10.43 -3.56
C SER A 107 -5.32 11.27 -3.14
N HIS A 108 -5.55 12.44 -2.58
CA HIS A 108 -4.50 13.38 -2.13
C HIS A 108 -3.86 13.01 -0.78
N ILE A 109 -4.34 11.97 -0.09
CA ILE A 109 -3.85 11.54 1.24
C ILE A 109 -3.65 10.02 1.34
N HIS A 110 -3.16 9.37 0.28
CA HIS A 110 -3.07 7.93 0.15
C HIS A 110 -2.41 7.24 1.36
N HIS A 111 -1.25 7.72 1.81
CA HIS A 111 -0.60 7.15 2.98
C HIS A 111 -1.38 7.33 4.29
N LYS A 112 -2.18 8.40 4.43
CA LYS A 112 -3.12 8.50 5.57
C LYS A 112 -4.24 7.48 5.50
N LEU A 113 -4.65 7.07 4.29
CA LEU A 113 -5.64 6.00 4.16
C LEU A 113 -5.07 4.64 4.60
N HIS A 114 -3.83 4.32 4.23
CA HIS A 114 -3.12 3.16 4.78
C HIS A 114 -3.02 3.22 6.31
N SER A 115 -2.65 4.38 6.86
CA SER A 115 -2.58 4.61 8.31
C SER A 115 -3.94 4.43 8.98
N SER A 116 -5.00 4.98 8.38
CA SER A 116 -6.37 4.87 8.87
C SER A 116 -6.83 3.41 8.92
N CYS A 117 -6.57 2.64 7.86
CA CYS A 117 -6.88 1.22 7.83
C CYS A 117 -6.21 0.48 9.00
N ALA A 118 -4.91 0.65 9.17
CA ALA A 118 -4.15 -0.03 10.20
C ALA A 118 -4.53 0.45 11.62
N PHE A 119 -4.64 1.76 11.82
CA PHE A 119 -4.90 2.33 13.15
C PHE A 119 -6.27 1.96 13.69
N PHE A 120 -7.35 2.18 12.93
CA PHE A 120 -8.71 1.91 13.40
C PHE A 120 -9.02 0.42 13.58
N ARG A 121 -8.18 -0.46 13.03
CA ARG A 121 -8.31 -1.92 13.18
C ARG A 121 -7.35 -2.53 14.18
N SER A 122 -6.42 -1.74 14.73
CA SER A 122 -5.41 -2.22 15.68
C SER A 122 -5.91 -2.40 17.11
N GLY A 123 -6.99 -1.71 17.49
CA GLY A 123 -7.47 -1.63 18.88
C GLY A 123 -6.68 -0.65 19.74
N PHE A 124 -5.74 0.11 19.21
CA PHE A 124 -4.98 1.11 19.94
C PHE A 124 -5.76 2.43 20.08
N GLU A 125 -5.65 3.12 21.21
CA GLU A 125 -6.20 4.47 21.41
C GLU A 125 -5.33 5.53 20.75
N SER A 126 -4.02 5.32 20.76
CA SER A 126 -3.02 6.09 20.04
C SER A 126 -1.92 5.18 19.53
N ALA A 127 -1.31 5.55 18.43
CA ALA A 127 -0.21 4.81 17.81
C ALA A 127 0.62 5.72 16.92
N VAL A 128 1.82 5.26 16.59
CA VAL A 128 2.54 5.77 15.42
C VAL A 128 2.39 4.81 14.24
N SER A 129 1.99 5.34 13.11
CA SER A 129 1.87 4.59 11.87
C SER A 129 3.14 4.74 11.05
N VAL A 130 3.64 3.61 10.55
CA VAL A 130 4.75 3.52 9.58
C VAL A 130 4.17 2.96 8.30
N ILE A 131 4.20 3.76 7.24
CA ILE A 131 3.76 3.36 5.90
C ILE A 131 4.98 3.21 5.02
N VAL A 132 5.09 2.04 4.38
CA VAL A 132 6.16 1.70 3.43
C VAL A 132 5.51 1.18 2.17
N ASP A 133 5.47 2.01 1.14
CA ASP A 133 4.70 1.75 -0.07
C ASP A 133 5.49 2.02 -1.36
N GLY A 134 5.02 1.48 -2.47
CA GLY A 134 5.70 1.61 -3.76
C GLY A 134 5.55 2.99 -4.38
N ALA A 135 4.37 3.58 -4.25
CA ALA A 135 4.06 4.95 -4.59
C ALA A 135 2.70 5.34 -3.99
N GLY A 136 2.71 6.28 -3.07
CA GLY A 136 1.50 6.93 -2.59
C GLY A 136 1.06 8.08 -3.50
N THR A 137 0.50 9.12 -2.89
CA THR A 137 0.01 10.29 -3.63
C THR A 137 1.09 10.93 -4.49
N PHE A 138 0.74 11.23 -5.75
CA PHE A 138 1.57 12.03 -6.63
C PHE A 138 1.40 13.52 -6.29
N ILE A 139 2.52 14.20 -6.04
CA ILE A 139 2.55 15.56 -5.50
C ILE A 139 3.39 16.43 -6.43
N PRO A 140 2.80 17.44 -7.12
CA PRO A 140 3.59 18.43 -7.82
C PRO A 140 4.32 19.32 -6.82
N MET A 141 5.62 19.49 -6.99
CA MET A 141 6.46 20.35 -6.17
C MET A 141 7.31 21.26 -7.05
N GLU A 142 7.54 22.48 -6.59
CA GLU A 142 8.52 23.38 -7.21
C GLU A 142 9.91 23.10 -6.61
N ILE A 143 10.83 22.60 -7.42
CA ILE A 143 12.21 22.32 -7.06
C ILE A 143 13.09 23.07 -8.05
N ASP A 144 13.98 23.94 -7.55
CA ASP A 144 14.87 24.78 -8.37
C ASP A 144 14.15 25.61 -9.47
N ARG A 145 12.93 26.07 -9.17
CA ARG A 145 12.02 26.83 -10.06
C ARG A 145 11.42 26.01 -11.22
N GLU A 146 11.53 24.70 -11.18
CA GLU A 146 10.88 23.78 -12.08
C GLU A 146 9.78 23.00 -11.37
N GLN A 147 8.69 22.72 -12.09
CA GLN A 147 7.61 21.88 -11.56
C GLN A 147 7.99 20.42 -11.75
N GLU A 148 8.23 19.75 -10.63
CA GLU A 148 8.57 18.33 -10.58
C GLU A 148 7.40 17.52 -10.01
N MET A 149 7.22 16.31 -10.51
CA MET A 149 6.27 15.38 -9.94
C MET A 149 6.99 14.45 -8.98
N THR A 150 6.62 14.54 -7.71
CA THR A 150 7.10 13.64 -6.66
C THR A 150 5.97 12.69 -6.23
N TRP A 151 6.30 11.66 -5.45
CA TRP A 151 5.34 10.72 -4.87
C TRP A 151 5.82 10.22 -3.52
N GLU A 152 4.86 9.84 -2.67
CA GLU A 152 5.15 9.29 -1.34
C GLU A 152 5.81 7.91 -1.46
N LEU A 153 6.84 7.66 -0.66
CA LEU A 153 7.54 6.37 -0.51
C LEU A 153 7.34 5.80 0.90
N GLU A 154 7.90 6.46 1.91
CA GLU A 154 7.72 6.13 3.32
C GLU A 154 7.14 7.31 4.09
N THR A 155 6.24 7.04 5.03
CA THR A 155 5.61 8.09 5.85
C THR A 155 5.45 7.63 7.29
N ILE A 156 5.73 8.53 8.24
CA ILE A 156 5.45 8.34 9.67
C ILE A 156 4.34 9.30 10.09
N ILE A 157 3.28 8.75 10.67
CA ILE A 157 2.10 9.51 11.09
C ILE A 157 1.75 9.16 12.53
N LYS A 158 1.65 10.15 13.41
CA LYS A 158 1.07 9.96 14.75
C LYS A 158 -0.44 9.98 14.64
N CYS A 159 -1.10 8.93 15.15
CA CYS A 159 -2.52 8.70 15.04
C CYS A 159 -3.18 8.70 16.44
N GLU A 160 -4.23 9.49 16.61
CA GLU A 160 -5.06 9.54 17.81
C GLU A 160 -6.54 9.68 17.42
N TYR A 161 -7.44 9.09 18.21
CA TYR A 161 -8.88 9.28 18.01
C TYR A 161 -9.30 10.74 18.21
N PRO A 162 -10.35 11.23 17.52
CA PRO A 162 -11.12 10.49 16.50
C PRO A 162 -10.47 10.52 15.11
N ASP A 163 -9.78 11.59 14.75
CA ASP A 163 -9.23 11.85 13.40
C ASP A 163 -7.94 12.70 13.43
N LYS A 164 -7.20 12.64 14.55
CA LYS A 164 -5.95 13.39 14.67
C LYS A 164 -4.79 12.59 14.10
N PHE A 165 -4.51 12.79 12.83
CA PHE A 165 -3.42 12.17 12.11
C PHE A 165 -2.39 13.24 11.76
N LYS A 166 -1.32 13.29 12.54
CA LYS A 166 -0.22 14.24 12.35
C LYS A 166 0.95 13.57 11.63
N THR A 167 1.23 14.01 10.41
CA THR A 167 2.44 13.62 9.70
C THR A 167 3.67 14.14 10.45
N LEU A 168 4.63 13.26 10.72
CA LEU A 168 5.90 13.59 11.38
C LEU A 168 7.06 13.56 10.39
N TYR A 169 7.01 12.64 9.42
CA TYR A 169 8.06 12.40 8.45
C TYR A 169 7.46 11.95 7.12
N LYS A 170 8.03 12.42 6.02
CA LYS A 170 7.78 11.93 4.67
C LYS A 170 9.09 11.76 3.91
N HIS A 171 9.20 10.64 3.24
CA HIS A 171 10.15 10.40 2.19
C HIS A 171 9.41 10.41 0.86
N GLN A 172 9.79 11.32 -0.04
CA GLN A 172 9.19 11.47 -1.35
C GLN A 172 10.23 11.21 -2.43
N GLY A 173 9.86 10.34 -3.35
CA GLY A 173 10.64 10.07 -4.55
C GLY A 173 10.36 11.05 -5.66
N GLY A 174 11.32 11.25 -6.54
CA GLY A 174 11.18 12.05 -7.75
C GLY A 174 12.16 11.62 -8.84
N ARG A 175 12.19 12.35 -9.94
CA ARG A 175 13.10 12.08 -11.07
C ARG A 175 13.74 13.38 -11.54
N GLY A 176 14.68 13.87 -10.77
CA GLY A 176 15.48 15.04 -11.10
C GLY A 176 16.94 14.81 -10.77
N PRO A 177 17.83 15.68 -11.21
CA PRO A 177 19.26 15.58 -10.94
C PRO A 177 19.66 16.13 -9.55
N TRP A 178 18.70 16.28 -8.65
CA TRP A 178 18.88 17.00 -7.38
C TRP A 178 19.35 16.12 -6.21
N GLY A 179 19.52 14.79 -6.42
CA GLY A 179 19.98 13.88 -5.39
C GLY A 179 18.99 13.73 -4.23
N ALA A 180 19.51 13.68 -3.00
CA ALA A 180 18.70 13.65 -1.80
C ALA A 180 18.78 14.98 -1.04
N VAL A 181 17.63 15.52 -0.66
CA VAL A 181 17.51 16.79 0.08
C VAL A 181 16.66 16.55 1.33
N ARG A 182 17.19 16.98 2.49
CA ARG A 182 16.46 16.94 3.77
C ARG A 182 15.96 18.33 4.15
N ILE A 183 14.69 18.42 4.45
CA ILE A 183 14.03 19.62 4.98
C ILE A 183 13.47 19.27 6.36
N GLU A 184 14.16 19.68 7.42
CA GLU A 184 13.80 19.33 8.80
C GLU A 184 12.44 19.86 9.24
N LYS A 185 11.99 20.97 8.67
CA LYS A 185 10.72 21.65 9.01
C LYS A 185 10.02 22.10 7.74
N PHE A 186 9.53 21.14 6.98
CA PHE A 186 8.65 21.42 5.84
C PHE A 186 7.27 21.78 6.34
N VAL A 187 6.71 22.89 5.85
CA VAL A 187 5.34 23.32 6.15
C VAL A 187 4.44 22.95 4.99
N SER A 188 3.49 22.06 5.25
CA SER A 188 2.47 21.67 4.28
C SER A 188 1.18 22.42 4.57
N ASP A 189 0.55 22.95 3.53
CA ASP A 189 -0.79 23.57 3.51
C ASP A 189 -1.79 22.72 2.69
N ARG A 190 -1.35 21.55 2.21
CA ARG A 190 -2.21 20.64 1.44
C ARG A 190 -3.36 20.13 2.30
N GLU A 191 -4.56 20.10 1.70
CA GLU A 191 -5.76 19.57 2.34
C GLU A 191 -5.50 18.17 2.94
N GLY A 192 -5.83 18.01 4.22
CA GLY A 192 -5.66 16.78 4.97
C GLY A 192 -4.21 16.44 5.35
N GLU A 193 -3.25 17.29 4.99
CA GLU A 193 -1.82 17.13 5.27
C GLU A 193 -1.21 18.36 5.93
N GLU A 194 -2.04 19.27 6.44
CA GLU A 194 -1.60 20.54 7.02
C GLU A 194 -0.70 20.32 8.23
N GLY A 195 0.34 21.14 8.30
CA GLY A 195 1.25 21.14 9.44
C GLY A 195 2.72 21.06 9.07
N THR A 196 3.56 20.85 10.08
CA THR A 196 5.02 20.79 9.92
C THR A 196 5.53 19.39 10.15
N HIS A 197 6.35 18.89 9.23
CA HIS A 197 7.01 17.59 9.31
C HIS A 197 8.40 17.63 8.69
N GLU A 198 9.18 16.58 8.93
CA GLU A 198 10.43 16.35 8.22
C GLU A 198 10.11 15.81 6.83
N LEU A 199 10.75 16.36 5.79
CA LEU A 199 10.62 15.93 4.41
C LEU A 199 11.98 15.54 3.84
N ILE A 200 12.06 14.34 3.29
CA ILE A 200 13.16 13.91 2.44
C ILE A 200 12.64 13.91 0.99
N LEU A 201 13.38 14.59 0.12
CA LEU A 201 13.23 14.48 -1.32
C LEU A 201 14.41 13.66 -1.85
N ASP A 202 14.14 12.59 -2.54
CA ASP A 202 15.17 11.68 -3.02
C ASP A 202 14.86 11.24 -4.46
N ASP A 203 15.84 11.31 -5.33
CA ASP A 203 15.73 10.80 -6.69
C ASP A 203 16.12 9.33 -6.82
N SER A 204 16.31 8.63 -5.69
CA SER A 204 16.51 7.18 -5.63
C SER A 204 15.19 6.39 -5.72
N ALA A 205 15.25 5.08 -5.59
CA ALA A 205 14.07 4.24 -5.83
C ALA A 205 13.16 4.04 -4.60
N GLY A 206 13.64 4.25 -3.38
CA GLY A 206 12.91 3.86 -2.16
C GLY A 206 12.89 2.35 -1.91
N ILE A 207 12.34 1.94 -0.76
CA ILE A 207 12.42 0.54 -0.29
C ILE A 207 11.65 -0.40 -1.21
N VAL A 208 10.39 -0.09 -1.49
CA VAL A 208 9.52 -1.00 -2.25
C VAL A 208 9.95 -1.09 -3.71
N LYS A 209 10.30 0.03 -4.34
CA LYS A 209 10.74 0.02 -5.75
C LYS A 209 12.07 -0.72 -5.95
N ALA A 210 12.97 -0.68 -4.98
CA ALA A 210 14.18 -1.51 -4.99
C ALA A 210 13.82 -2.99 -4.90
N TYR A 211 12.87 -3.34 -4.03
CA TYR A 211 12.39 -4.72 -3.90
C TYR A 211 11.72 -5.22 -5.18
N GLU A 212 10.89 -4.38 -5.81
CA GLU A 212 10.27 -4.65 -7.12
C GLU A 212 11.33 -4.84 -8.23
N ALA A 213 12.38 -4.01 -8.25
CA ALA A 213 13.48 -4.12 -9.21
C ALA A 213 14.20 -5.45 -9.09
N VAL A 214 14.47 -5.91 -7.86
CA VAL A 214 15.07 -7.23 -7.62
C VAL A 214 14.09 -8.34 -7.99
N THR A 215 12.79 -8.17 -7.75
CA THR A 215 11.76 -9.12 -8.17
C THR A 215 11.76 -9.31 -9.68
N GLN A 216 11.84 -8.21 -10.43
CA GLN A 216 11.95 -8.26 -11.89
C GLN A 216 13.26 -8.91 -12.34
N TYR A 217 14.36 -8.62 -11.64
CA TYR A 217 15.65 -9.26 -11.89
C TYR A 217 15.58 -10.78 -11.67
N CYS A 218 14.86 -11.24 -10.65
CA CYS A 218 14.62 -12.66 -10.39
C CYS A 218 13.72 -13.34 -11.43
N GLY A 219 13.12 -12.59 -12.35
CA GLY A 219 12.35 -13.14 -13.48
C GLY A 219 10.83 -13.08 -13.32
N TRP A 220 10.33 -12.29 -12.38
CA TRP A 220 8.89 -12.11 -12.13
C TRP A 220 8.43 -10.69 -12.43
N ALA A 221 7.12 -10.48 -12.49
CA ALA A 221 6.58 -9.13 -12.56
C ALA A 221 6.87 -8.36 -11.25
N PRO A 222 7.16 -7.05 -11.29
CA PRO A 222 7.48 -6.27 -10.09
C PRO A 222 6.47 -6.45 -8.95
N ILE A 223 5.19 -6.49 -9.27
CA ILE A 223 4.10 -6.67 -8.31
C ILE A 223 4.09 -8.06 -7.63
N GLU A 224 4.86 -9.02 -8.13
CA GLU A 224 4.94 -10.37 -7.57
C GLU A 224 6.02 -10.50 -6.49
N ALA A 225 6.29 -9.43 -5.72
CA ALA A 225 7.33 -9.35 -4.69
C ALA A 225 7.32 -10.53 -3.68
N GLY A 226 6.15 -11.11 -3.42
CA GLY A 226 6.03 -12.31 -2.60
C GLY A 226 6.81 -13.52 -3.11
N LYS A 227 7.10 -13.60 -4.40
CA LYS A 227 7.95 -14.66 -4.97
C LYS A 227 9.42 -14.46 -4.62
N THR A 228 9.90 -13.21 -4.61
CA THR A 228 11.25 -12.86 -4.14
C THR A 228 11.41 -13.15 -2.66
N MET A 229 10.40 -12.81 -1.84
CA MET A 229 10.33 -13.19 -0.44
C MET A 229 10.40 -14.71 -0.24
N GLY A 230 9.74 -15.50 -1.11
CA GLY A 230 9.81 -16.95 -1.10
C GLY A 230 11.16 -17.50 -1.59
N LEU A 231 11.89 -16.77 -2.42
CA LEU A 231 13.20 -17.16 -2.93
C LEU A 231 14.34 -16.87 -1.92
N PHE A 232 14.19 -15.86 -1.09
CA PHE A 232 15.19 -15.41 -0.13
C PHE A 232 15.86 -16.53 0.70
N PRO A 233 15.14 -17.55 1.25
CA PRO A 233 15.77 -18.55 2.10
C PRO A 233 16.74 -19.49 1.36
N TYR A 234 16.75 -19.46 0.04
CA TYR A 234 17.65 -20.25 -0.81
C TYR A 234 18.91 -19.49 -1.21
N GLY A 235 19.00 -18.20 -0.87
CA GLY A 235 20.17 -17.36 -1.07
C GLY A 235 21.07 -17.31 0.17
N LYS A 236 22.17 -16.61 0.04
CA LYS A 236 23.14 -16.34 1.10
C LYS A 236 23.79 -14.98 0.90
N GLU A 237 24.48 -14.52 1.92
CA GLU A 237 25.35 -13.36 1.80
C GLU A 237 26.41 -13.58 0.70
N ASN A 238 26.55 -12.59 -0.18
CA ASN A 238 27.45 -12.64 -1.30
C ASN A 238 28.16 -11.28 -1.44
N ASN A 239 29.45 -11.25 -1.09
CA ASN A 239 30.28 -10.04 -1.09
C ASN A 239 30.50 -9.45 -2.50
N GLU A 240 30.12 -10.15 -3.57
CA GLU A 240 30.16 -9.62 -4.94
C GLU A 240 28.93 -8.72 -5.22
N ILE A 241 27.90 -8.79 -4.38
CA ILE A 241 26.71 -7.92 -4.44
C ILE A 241 26.96 -6.76 -3.47
N PRO A 242 27.14 -5.54 -3.97
CA PRO A 242 27.26 -4.36 -3.10
C PRO A 242 25.94 -4.11 -2.34
N ASP A 243 26.04 -3.37 -1.23
CA ASP A 243 24.87 -2.97 -0.46
C ASP A 243 23.83 -2.27 -1.36
N ILE A 244 22.60 -2.71 -1.28
CA ILE A 244 21.48 -2.19 -2.07
C ILE A 244 21.06 -0.81 -1.54
N TYR A 245 21.12 -0.63 -0.23
CA TYR A 245 20.86 0.66 0.40
C TYR A 245 22.14 1.26 0.94
N THR A 246 22.28 2.54 0.72
CA THR A 246 23.43 3.30 1.22
C THR A 246 22.96 4.57 1.92
N ASN A 247 23.77 5.08 2.79
CA ASN A 247 23.60 6.43 3.31
C ASN A 247 24.20 7.41 2.30
N TYR A 248 23.41 8.36 1.81
CA TYR A 248 23.83 9.32 0.79
C TYR A 248 25.10 10.10 1.18
N ASP A 249 25.21 10.48 2.45
CA ASP A 249 26.33 11.26 3.00
C ASP A 249 27.02 10.56 4.19
N GLY A 250 26.74 9.28 4.44
CA GLY A 250 27.21 8.55 5.61
C GLY A 250 26.53 8.96 6.93
N ARG A 251 25.49 9.78 6.87
CA ARG A 251 24.74 10.30 8.03
C ARG A 251 23.23 10.17 7.87
N SER A 252 22.75 9.77 6.70
CA SER A 252 21.32 9.68 6.43
C SER A 252 20.69 8.57 7.23
N ASP A 253 19.54 8.87 7.80
CA ASP A 253 18.67 7.99 8.57
C ASP A 253 17.42 7.60 7.77
N TRP A 254 17.54 7.57 6.44
CA TRP A 254 16.51 7.12 5.51
C TRP A 254 17.11 6.17 4.46
N ALA A 255 16.26 5.36 3.85
CA ALA A 255 16.65 4.39 2.84
C ALA A 255 16.94 5.06 1.49
N THR A 256 18.19 5.24 1.15
CA THR A 256 18.62 5.65 -0.20
C THR A 256 19.21 4.46 -0.93
N THR A 257 18.76 4.21 -2.16
CA THR A 257 19.25 3.08 -2.94
C THR A 257 20.58 3.37 -3.60
N ASN A 258 21.46 2.39 -3.59
CA ASN A 258 22.72 2.41 -4.30
C ASN A 258 22.49 2.36 -5.81
N ARG A 259 22.76 3.46 -6.51
CA ARG A 259 22.56 3.58 -7.96
C ARG A 259 23.45 2.67 -8.81
N ASP A 260 24.51 2.17 -8.24
CA ASP A 260 25.33 1.17 -8.93
C ASP A 260 24.60 -0.16 -9.09
N ILE A 261 23.59 -0.45 -8.23
CA ILE A 261 22.78 -1.66 -8.31
C ILE A 261 21.36 -1.36 -8.75
N ILE A 262 20.71 -0.37 -8.14
CA ILE A 262 19.30 -0.02 -8.43
C ILE A 262 19.26 1.27 -9.21
N VAL A 263 18.82 1.20 -10.44
CA VAL A 263 18.66 2.36 -11.32
C VAL A 263 17.21 2.78 -11.35
N PRO A 264 16.87 3.97 -10.87
CA PRO A 264 15.53 4.52 -11.01
C PRO A 264 15.12 4.69 -12.46
N THR A 265 13.87 4.38 -12.79
CA THR A 265 13.29 4.53 -14.14
C THR A 265 12.04 5.39 -14.09
N TYR A 266 11.78 6.08 -15.21
CA TYR A 266 10.58 6.91 -15.34
C TYR A 266 9.30 6.05 -15.50
N PRO A 267 8.15 6.46 -14.95
CA PRO A 267 7.97 7.62 -14.05
C PRO A 267 8.42 7.36 -12.61
N ASN A 268 8.12 6.22 -12.02
CA ASN A 268 8.36 5.88 -10.61
C ASN A 268 8.85 4.42 -10.42
N GLY A 269 9.46 3.85 -11.46
CA GLY A 269 9.99 2.48 -11.42
C GLY A 269 11.44 2.41 -10.99
N ALA A 270 11.98 1.19 -10.95
CA ALA A 270 13.39 0.92 -10.80
C ALA A 270 13.76 -0.41 -11.47
N VAL A 271 15.02 -0.57 -11.84
CA VAL A 271 15.56 -1.81 -12.39
C VAL A 271 16.93 -2.09 -11.78
N VAL A 272 17.31 -3.36 -11.75
CA VAL A 272 18.67 -3.74 -11.37
C VAL A 272 19.64 -3.42 -12.50
N ASN A 273 20.75 -2.76 -12.18
CA ASN A 273 21.81 -2.39 -13.13
C ASN A 273 22.60 -3.63 -13.58
N LYS A 274 22.21 -4.22 -14.70
CA LYS A 274 22.83 -5.43 -15.24
C LYS A 274 24.25 -5.24 -15.78
N GLY A 275 24.65 -4.01 -16.10
CA GLY A 275 25.89 -3.76 -16.82
C GLY A 275 27.13 -3.72 -15.96
N ARG A 276 27.01 -3.52 -14.63
CA ARG A 276 28.17 -3.27 -13.77
C ARG A 276 28.54 -4.43 -12.86
N PHE A 277 27.55 -5.08 -12.24
CA PHE A 277 27.78 -6.17 -11.27
C PHE A 277 27.20 -7.48 -11.73
N LEU A 278 26.28 -7.39 -12.61
CA LEU A 278 25.43 -8.46 -12.99
C LEU A 278 25.58 -8.70 -14.50
N GLU A 279 26.79 -8.70 -15.01
CA GLU A 279 27.12 -9.62 -16.08
C GLU A 279 26.82 -11.04 -15.59
N ILE A 280 25.67 -11.16 -15.02
CA ILE A 280 25.13 -12.45 -14.75
C ILE A 280 24.65 -12.89 -16.09
N ARG A 281 25.52 -13.26 -16.66
CA ARG A 281 25.98 -14.43 -17.26
C ARG A 281 24.87 -15.30 -17.88
N GLU A 282 23.63 -15.05 -17.55
CA GLU A 282 22.51 -15.76 -18.15
C GLU A 282 21.41 -14.78 -18.52
N PRO A 283 20.95 -14.77 -19.79
CA PRO A 283 19.73 -14.07 -20.15
C PRO A 283 18.59 -14.60 -19.29
N MET A 284 17.68 -13.72 -18.88
CA MET A 284 16.45 -14.14 -18.22
C MET A 284 15.72 -15.11 -19.15
N ASP A 285 15.73 -16.39 -18.82
CA ASP A 285 14.85 -17.33 -19.45
C ASP A 285 13.45 -17.09 -18.87
N THR A 286 12.60 -16.46 -19.66
CA THR A 286 11.21 -16.19 -19.31
C THR A 286 10.36 -17.47 -19.22
N ASN A 287 10.88 -18.60 -19.66
CA ASN A 287 10.15 -19.88 -19.72
C ASN A 287 10.24 -20.75 -18.47
N GLY A 288 10.64 -20.15 -17.36
CA GLY A 288 10.69 -20.84 -16.08
C GLY A 288 12.06 -21.39 -15.76
N ILE A 289 12.38 -21.25 -14.50
CA ILE A 289 13.63 -21.66 -13.89
C ILE A 289 13.67 -23.18 -13.81
N LYS A 290 14.11 -23.83 -14.85
CA LYS A 290 14.24 -25.29 -14.88
C LYS A 290 15.54 -25.82 -14.26
N ASP A 291 16.56 -24.97 -14.17
CA ASP A 291 17.86 -25.33 -13.61
C ASP A 291 18.23 -24.45 -12.44
N LEU A 292 18.05 -24.96 -11.24
CA LEU A 292 18.31 -24.24 -9.98
C LEU A 292 19.79 -23.87 -9.80
N THR A 293 20.71 -24.55 -10.46
CA THR A 293 22.17 -24.27 -10.35
C THR A 293 22.54 -22.94 -11.02
N LYS A 294 21.72 -22.48 -11.96
CA LYS A 294 21.91 -21.21 -12.67
C LYS A 294 21.29 -20.00 -11.98
N LEU A 295 20.73 -20.21 -10.77
CA LEU A 295 19.98 -19.20 -10.03
C LEU A 295 20.72 -18.58 -8.85
N ASP A 296 21.99 -18.95 -8.63
CA ASP A 296 22.70 -18.52 -7.43
C ASP A 296 22.66 -17.00 -7.23
N ASN A 297 22.95 -16.25 -8.26
CA ASN A 297 22.92 -14.79 -8.16
C ASN A 297 21.53 -14.21 -7.91
N ARG A 298 20.47 -14.82 -8.44
CA ARG A 298 19.08 -14.40 -8.17
C ARG A 298 18.68 -14.71 -6.74
N ARG A 299 19.08 -15.87 -6.22
CA ARG A 299 18.87 -16.24 -4.82
C ARG A 299 19.62 -15.32 -3.87
N ASP A 300 20.87 -15.03 -4.19
CA ASP A 300 21.71 -14.15 -3.37
C ASP A 300 21.22 -12.69 -3.43
N MET A 301 20.72 -12.22 -4.58
CA MET A 301 20.05 -10.92 -4.68
C MET A 301 18.73 -10.87 -3.90
N ALA A 302 17.95 -11.96 -3.92
CA ALA A 302 16.74 -12.05 -3.11
C ALA A 302 17.08 -12.07 -1.60
N TYR A 303 18.21 -12.68 -1.23
CA TYR A 303 18.72 -12.66 0.14
C TYR A 303 19.13 -11.23 0.53
N ALA A 304 19.92 -10.55 -0.29
CA ALA A 304 20.39 -9.20 -0.02
C ALA A 304 19.20 -8.22 0.14
N ILE A 305 18.30 -8.15 -0.83
CA ILE A 305 17.16 -7.21 -0.75
C ILE A 305 16.25 -7.50 0.44
N GLN A 306 16.03 -8.77 0.81
CA GLN A 306 15.21 -9.12 1.96
C GLN A 306 15.88 -8.68 3.26
N THR A 307 17.14 -9.01 3.45
CA THR A 307 17.87 -8.72 4.70
C THR A 307 18.10 -7.23 4.90
N GLU A 308 18.45 -6.52 3.84
CA GLU A 308 18.68 -5.09 3.91
C GLU A 308 17.38 -4.29 4.05
N SER A 309 16.34 -4.60 3.25
CA SER A 309 15.07 -3.87 3.35
C SER A 309 14.38 -4.05 4.70
N GLN A 310 14.41 -5.24 5.28
CA GLN A 310 13.84 -5.44 6.62
C GLN A 310 14.61 -4.65 7.69
N SER A 311 15.93 -4.49 7.56
CA SER A 311 16.73 -3.65 8.46
C SER A 311 16.32 -2.18 8.32
N MET A 312 16.20 -1.67 7.08
CA MET A 312 15.78 -0.28 6.83
C MET A 312 14.40 0.03 7.42
N VAL A 313 13.45 -0.90 7.29
CA VAL A 313 12.10 -0.71 7.86
C VAL A 313 12.12 -0.80 9.38
N LEU A 314 12.96 -1.64 9.98
CA LEU A 314 13.12 -1.66 11.44
C LEU A 314 13.66 -0.32 11.96
N ASP A 315 14.66 0.27 11.29
CA ASP A 315 15.20 1.57 11.64
C ASP A 315 14.13 2.66 11.50
N LEU A 316 13.30 2.59 10.47
CA LEU A 316 12.16 3.49 10.31
C LEU A 316 11.12 3.33 11.43
N ILE A 317 10.87 2.11 11.92
CA ILE A 317 10.02 1.86 13.09
C ILE A 317 10.64 2.50 14.34
N PHE A 318 11.94 2.37 14.58
CA PHE A 318 12.59 2.99 15.72
C PHE A 318 12.55 4.53 15.62
N LYS A 319 12.80 5.09 14.43
CA LYS A 319 12.64 6.52 14.15
C LYS A 319 11.22 6.99 14.48
N ALA A 320 10.21 6.23 14.07
CA ALA A 320 8.81 6.55 14.33
C ALA A 320 8.50 6.60 15.85
N VAL A 321 9.00 5.64 16.60
CA VAL A 321 8.87 5.61 18.06
C VAL A 321 9.56 6.81 18.71
N GLU A 322 10.77 7.15 18.28
CA GLU A 322 11.53 8.29 18.78
C GLU A 322 10.82 9.62 18.49
N MET A 323 10.38 9.84 17.24
CA MET A 323 9.73 11.09 16.84
C MET A 323 8.36 11.30 17.50
N SER A 324 7.61 10.23 17.74
CA SER A 324 6.24 10.30 18.26
C SER A 324 6.13 10.17 19.77
N GLY A 325 7.09 9.50 20.40
CA GLY A 325 7.01 9.04 21.79
C GLY A 325 6.04 7.87 22.03
N GLU A 326 5.43 7.34 20.96
CA GLU A 326 4.48 6.22 21.04
C GLU A 326 5.22 4.88 21.12
N LYS A 327 4.60 3.91 21.81
CA LYS A 327 5.08 2.52 21.89
C LYS A 327 4.19 1.55 21.10
N ASN A 328 3.02 2.01 20.69
CA ASN A 328 2.16 1.26 19.79
C ASN A 328 2.47 1.67 18.36
N VAL A 329 2.87 0.73 17.54
CA VAL A 329 3.21 0.92 16.14
C VAL A 329 2.23 0.18 15.27
N VAL A 330 1.73 0.83 14.22
CA VAL A 330 0.97 0.16 13.16
C VAL A 330 1.77 0.25 11.86
N LEU A 331 1.87 -0.87 11.14
CA LEU A 331 2.60 -0.98 9.88
C LEU A 331 1.64 -1.29 8.74
N SER A 332 1.72 -0.54 7.63
CA SER A 332 0.94 -0.73 6.42
C SER A 332 1.69 -0.21 5.18
N GLY A 333 1.03 -0.23 4.01
CA GLY A 333 1.67 -0.08 2.70
C GLY A 333 2.09 -1.42 2.14
N GLY A 334 2.37 -1.51 0.85
CA GLY A 334 2.66 -2.78 0.17
C GLY A 334 3.73 -3.65 0.83
N TYR A 335 4.74 -3.02 1.46
CA TYR A 335 5.78 -3.74 2.21
C TYR A 335 5.25 -4.46 3.46
N GLY A 336 4.15 -4.01 4.05
CA GLY A 336 3.52 -4.66 5.21
C GLY A 336 3.08 -6.11 4.95
N LEU A 337 2.96 -6.53 3.69
CA LEU A 337 2.72 -7.92 3.31
C LEU A 337 3.95 -8.83 3.44
N ASN A 338 5.13 -8.28 3.74
CA ASN A 338 6.35 -9.07 3.92
C ASN A 338 6.35 -9.79 5.27
N CYS A 339 5.72 -10.96 5.32
CA CYS A 339 5.57 -11.73 6.56
C CYS A 339 6.91 -12.20 7.15
N VAL A 340 7.95 -12.37 6.33
CA VAL A 340 9.31 -12.70 6.79
C VAL A 340 9.88 -11.55 7.62
N ALA A 341 9.82 -10.33 7.10
CA ALA A 341 10.25 -9.13 7.79
C ALA A 341 9.42 -8.90 9.07
N ASN A 342 8.08 -9.01 8.96
CA ASN A 342 7.18 -8.79 10.08
C ASN A 342 7.47 -9.73 11.26
N TYR A 343 7.75 -11.00 10.99
CA TYR A 343 8.15 -11.95 12.02
C TYR A 343 9.53 -11.62 12.61
N TRP A 344 10.47 -11.20 11.76
CA TRP A 344 11.83 -10.85 12.17
C TRP A 344 11.87 -9.62 13.09
N TYR A 345 10.93 -8.69 13.00
CA TYR A 345 10.85 -7.53 13.90
C TYR A 345 10.48 -7.89 15.34
N LEU A 346 9.66 -8.93 15.55
CA LEU A 346 9.02 -9.20 16.84
C LEU A 346 9.97 -9.28 18.04
N PRO A 347 11.09 -10.06 18.01
CA PRO A 347 12.00 -10.14 19.16
C PRO A 347 12.65 -8.80 19.46
N GLN A 348 13.03 -8.03 18.45
CA GLN A 348 13.73 -6.75 18.57
C GLN A 348 12.82 -5.65 19.13
N LEU A 349 11.56 -5.64 18.71
CA LEU A 349 10.55 -4.71 19.21
C LEU A 349 10.13 -5.06 20.64
N LYS A 350 9.98 -6.35 20.93
CA LYS A 350 9.65 -6.84 22.28
C LYS A 350 10.71 -6.44 23.31
N GLU A 351 11.99 -6.52 22.97
CA GLU A 351 13.09 -6.10 23.84
C GLU A 351 12.98 -4.63 24.24
N LYS A 352 12.47 -3.78 23.36
CA LYS A 352 12.26 -2.33 23.56
C LYS A 352 10.87 -1.98 24.11
N GLY A 353 10.02 -2.98 24.39
CA GLY A 353 8.65 -2.77 24.86
C GLY A 353 7.76 -2.07 23.83
N ILE A 354 7.98 -2.33 22.55
CA ILE A 354 7.21 -1.78 21.43
C ILE A 354 6.18 -2.83 20.99
N ASN A 355 4.92 -2.41 20.88
CA ASN A 355 3.83 -3.23 20.37
C ASN A 355 3.68 -2.97 18.86
N LEU A 356 3.64 -4.02 18.06
CA LEU A 356 3.45 -3.93 16.62
C LEU A 356 2.12 -4.57 16.21
N PHE A 357 1.32 -3.80 15.48
CA PHE A 357 0.20 -4.30 14.70
C PHE A 357 0.53 -4.12 13.21
N VAL A 358 0.50 -5.20 12.46
CA VAL A 358 0.65 -5.16 11.00
C VAL A 358 -0.73 -5.33 10.38
N GLU A 359 -1.13 -4.39 9.52
CA GLU A 359 -2.39 -4.48 8.80
C GLU A 359 -2.35 -5.64 7.80
N PRO A 360 -3.23 -6.65 7.91
CA PRO A 360 -3.20 -7.78 6.98
C PRO A 360 -3.59 -7.42 5.54
N VAL A 361 -4.41 -6.37 5.34
CA VAL A 361 -4.76 -5.83 4.03
C VAL A 361 -3.89 -4.59 3.77
N SER A 362 -2.56 -4.79 3.81
CA SER A 362 -1.59 -3.69 3.68
C SER A 362 -1.45 -3.15 2.27
N ASN A 363 -1.93 -3.87 1.24
CA ASN A 363 -1.93 -3.39 -0.14
C ASN A 363 -2.99 -2.28 -0.35
N ASP A 364 -3.06 -1.74 -1.56
CA ASP A 364 -3.98 -0.65 -1.91
C ASP A 364 -5.46 -0.97 -1.67
N ALA A 365 -5.87 -2.25 -1.68
CA ALA A 365 -7.24 -2.62 -1.33
C ALA A 365 -7.62 -2.20 0.10
N GLY A 366 -6.66 -2.19 1.02
CA GLY A 366 -6.84 -1.68 2.39
C GLY A 366 -7.13 -0.20 2.45
N THR A 367 -6.72 0.58 1.45
CA THR A 367 -7.02 2.02 1.40
C THR A 367 -8.51 2.31 1.26
N ALA A 368 -9.30 1.41 0.68
CA ALA A 368 -10.76 1.53 0.70
C ALA A 368 -11.30 1.46 2.14
N ILE A 369 -10.82 0.48 2.93
CA ILE A 369 -11.20 0.36 4.34
C ILE A 369 -10.77 1.61 5.11
N GLY A 370 -9.53 2.04 4.88
CA GLY A 370 -8.98 3.25 5.48
C GLY A 370 -9.75 4.51 5.14
N ALA A 371 -10.15 4.68 3.88
CA ALA A 371 -10.93 5.82 3.40
C ALA A 371 -12.32 5.88 4.04
N ALA A 372 -12.99 4.73 4.15
CA ALA A 372 -14.29 4.63 4.80
C ALA A 372 -14.21 5.01 6.29
N TYR A 373 -13.25 4.46 7.03
CA TYR A 373 -13.03 4.81 8.44
C TYR A 373 -12.61 6.27 8.61
N TRP A 374 -11.70 6.76 7.76
CA TRP A 374 -11.28 8.16 7.78
C TRP A 374 -12.47 9.11 7.62
N HIS A 375 -13.31 8.87 6.62
CA HIS A 375 -14.49 9.69 6.39
C HIS A 375 -15.49 9.61 7.54
N TYR A 376 -15.75 8.40 8.04
CA TYR A 376 -16.63 8.20 9.18
C TYR A 376 -16.15 8.95 10.42
N GLN A 377 -14.88 8.83 10.78
CA GLN A 377 -14.31 9.49 11.95
C GLN A 377 -14.27 11.01 11.79
N LYS A 378 -13.91 11.50 10.58
CA LYS A 378 -13.89 12.93 10.29
C LYS A 378 -15.28 13.58 10.42
N THR A 379 -16.34 12.86 10.10
CA THR A 379 -17.73 13.37 10.14
C THR A 379 -18.42 13.11 11.47
N SER A 380 -18.25 11.93 12.07
CA SER A 380 -18.91 11.56 13.34
C SER A 380 -18.19 12.05 14.59
N LYS A 381 -16.86 12.28 14.51
CA LYS A 381 -15.99 12.59 15.66
C LYS A 381 -16.12 11.55 16.79
N ASN A 382 -16.32 10.30 16.43
CA ASN A 382 -16.54 9.22 17.38
C ASN A 382 -15.25 8.90 18.16
N MET A 383 -15.29 9.06 19.48
CA MET A 383 -14.15 8.79 20.37
C MET A 383 -14.04 7.32 20.82
N LYS A 384 -15.03 6.50 20.44
CA LYS A 384 -15.01 5.08 20.80
C LYS A 384 -13.93 4.36 20.01
N VAL A 385 -12.99 3.76 20.71
CA VAL A 385 -11.95 2.93 20.13
C VAL A 385 -12.57 1.67 19.50
N HIS A 386 -12.26 1.43 18.25
CA HIS A 386 -12.66 0.19 17.60
C HIS A 386 -11.90 -1.00 18.22
N PRO A 387 -12.54 -2.15 18.40
CA PRO A 387 -11.83 -3.35 18.84
C PRO A 387 -10.80 -3.78 17.81
N VAL A 388 -9.75 -4.46 18.29
CA VAL A 388 -8.80 -5.10 17.37
C VAL A 388 -9.56 -6.05 16.44
N MET A 389 -9.20 -6.01 15.17
CA MET A 389 -9.80 -6.90 14.18
C MET A 389 -9.59 -8.38 14.53
N LYS A 390 -10.60 -9.19 14.32
CA LYS A 390 -10.57 -10.61 14.67
C LYS A 390 -10.25 -11.53 13.49
N ASP A 391 -10.72 -11.15 12.31
CA ASP A 391 -10.60 -11.95 11.09
C ASP A 391 -10.68 -11.07 9.83
N LEU A 392 -10.59 -11.70 8.66
CA LEU A 392 -10.66 -11.06 7.35
C LEU A 392 -11.88 -11.52 6.53
N TYR A 393 -12.85 -12.18 7.17
CA TYR A 393 -14.02 -12.74 6.47
C TYR A 393 -15.12 -11.70 6.31
N TYR A 394 -14.87 -10.66 5.51
CA TYR A 394 -15.81 -9.57 5.22
C TYR A 394 -16.53 -9.73 3.87
N GLY A 395 -16.31 -10.84 3.18
CA GLY A 395 -16.99 -11.14 1.93
C GLY A 395 -18.44 -11.64 2.14
N PRO A 396 -19.15 -11.99 1.04
CA PRO A 396 -20.48 -12.55 1.13
C PRO A 396 -20.50 -13.82 1.97
N LYS A 397 -21.50 -13.92 2.85
CA LYS A 397 -21.72 -15.16 3.60
C LYS A 397 -22.38 -16.20 2.68
N HIS A 398 -21.83 -17.37 2.66
CA HIS A 398 -22.38 -18.52 1.96
C HIS A 398 -22.79 -19.58 2.98
N GLU A 399 -23.99 -20.09 2.83
CA GLU A 399 -24.40 -21.32 3.52
C GLU A 399 -23.89 -22.50 2.68
N TYR A 400 -23.06 -23.32 3.30
CA TYR A 400 -22.54 -24.53 2.66
C TYR A 400 -23.39 -25.72 3.10
N ASP A 401 -23.82 -26.52 2.13
CA ASP A 401 -24.35 -27.85 2.38
C ASP A 401 -23.17 -28.83 2.52
N PRO A 402 -22.88 -29.34 3.73
CA PRO A 402 -21.76 -30.24 3.94
C PRO A 402 -21.89 -31.54 3.15
N GLU A 403 -23.11 -32.04 2.93
CA GLU A 403 -23.37 -33.27 2.19
C GLU A 403 -23.06 -33.07 0.70
N TYR A 404 -23.46 -31.91 0.15
CA TYR A 404 -23.16 -31.54 -1.25
C TYR A 404 -21.65 -31.37 -1.48
N ILE A 405 -20.93 -30.71 -0.56
CA ILE A 405 -19.48 -30.53 -0.65
C ILE A 405 -18.78 -31.88 -0.55
N THR A 406 -19.21 -32.76 0.37
CA THR A 406 -18.65 -34.09 0.52
C THR A 406 -18.87 -34.90 -0.77
N CYS A 407 -20.04 -34.81 -1.37
CA CYS A 407 -20.34 -35.45 -2.65
C CYS A 407 -19.41 -34.97 -3.77
N LEU A 408 -19.17 -33.64 -3.87
CA LEU A 408 -18.25 -33.08 -4.87
C LEU A 408 -16.80 -33.55 -4.66
N LEU A 409 -16.33 -33.64 -3.42
CA LEU A 409 -14.97 -34.10 -3.10
C LEU A 409 -14.76 -35.57 -3.45
N TYR A 410 -15.81 -36.39 -3.33
CA TYR A 410 -15.73 -37.82 -3.69
C TYR A 410 -16.00 -38.11 -5.17
N THR A 411 -16.64 -37.19 -5.89
CA THR A 411 -16.95 -37.36 -7.32
C THR A 411 -15.92 -36.71 -8.25
N SER A 412 -15.14 -35.76 -7.74
CA SER A 412 -13.98 -35.21 -8.44
C SER A 412 -12.71 -35.92 -7.95
N ASP A 413 -12.37 -37.05 -8.57
CA ASP A 413 -11.03 -37.64 -8.44
C ASP A 413 -10.03 -36.69 -9.12
N ALA A 414 -9.72 -35.59 -8.43
CA ALA A 414 -8.74 -34.60 -8.86
C ALA A 414 -7.29 -35.10 -8.68
N ALA A 415 -7.11 -36.40 -8.43
CA ALA A 415 -5.81 -37.05 -8.26
C ALA A 415 -5.33 -37.80 -9.52
N ASP A 416 -6.15 -37.97 -10.54
CA ASP A 416 -5.84 -38.82 -11.70
C ASP A 416 -5.85 -38.06 -13.06
N GLU A 417 -5.79 -36.69 -13.07
CA GLU A 417 -5.53 -35.92 -14.29
C GLU A 417 -4.26 -35.05 -14.18
#